data_8687216af93ad21068e6ddcebc19369e
#
_entry.id   8687216af93ad21068e6ddcebc19369e
#
_cell.length_a   1.000
_cell.length_b   1.000
_cell.length_c   1.000
_cell.angle_alpha   90.00
_cell.angle_beta   90.00
_cell.angle_gamma   90.00
#
_symmetry.space_group_name_H-M   'P 1'
#
loop_
_entity.id
_entity.type
_entity.pdbx_description
1 polymer ?
#
loop_
_entity_poly.entity_id
_entity_poly.type
_entity_poly.pdbx_seq_one_letter_code
_entity_poly.pdbx_strand_id
1 'polypeptide(L)'
;MRPRCDGCDRPCAACLCPAMPKERIQTRRTSVIVLQHPLETRQKLATVPILAKCLHPDSCEVIVGRRLRKGCSAQLDRLLGSPGSPALQPVLLLFPTPDATEISSWARIGDGAAGAERIVLLIVDATWQHAKEMVSASMEFLRGFAIPVCLPFDKRKEGLGMGGNSDLILKKEPYHGCMSSMEAVARALGVLEGENGGEIERALLSVLHRMVSLQISHLPQCKN
;
A
#
# COMPACT_ATOMS: atom_id res chain seq x y z
N MET A 1 30.56 1.25 -10.80
CA MET A 1 29.16 1.33 -10.26
C MET A 1 28.25 1.79 -11.38
N ARG A 2 27.03 1.21 -11.53
CA ARG A 2 26.06 1.72 -12.51
C ARG A 2 25.49 3.06 -12.01
N PRO A 3 25.37 4.09 -12.86
CA PRO A 3 24.84 5.38 -12.44
C PRO A 3 23.39 5.24 -11.97
N ARG A 4 23.04 5.93 -10.88
CA ARG A 4 21.68 5.98 -10.30
C ARG A 4 21.03 7.31 -10.63
N CYS A 5 19.73 7.29 -10.81
CA CYS A 5 18.93 8.48 -11.06
C CYS A 5 18.65 9.21 -9.73
N ASP A 6 18.98 10.48 -9.63
CA ASP A 6 18.80 11.30 -8.42
C ASP A 6 17.31 11.44 -8.02
N GLY A 7 16.40 11.40 -8.99
CA GLY A 7 14.97 11.50 -8.72
C GLY A 7 14.37 10.23 -8.08
N CYS A 8 14.46 9.09 -8.75
CA CYS A 8 13.83 7.85 -8.30
C CYS A 8 14.78 6.88 -7.57
N ASP A 9 16.09 7.22 -7.48
CA ASP A 9 17.13 6.40 -6.84
C ASP A 9 17.30 4.99 -7.44
N ARG A 10 16.87 4.80 -8.69
CA ARG A 10 17.04 3.55 -9.44
C ARG A 10 18.19 3.67 -10.44
N PRO A 11 18.73 2.53 -10.94
CA PRO A 11 19.67 2.60 -12.05
C PRO A 11 19.08 3.42 -13.21
N CYS A 12 19.87 4.27 -13.85
CA CYS A 12 19.38 5.13 -14.94
C CYS A 12 18.68 4.35 -16.06
N ALA A 13 19.14 3.14 -16.38
CA ALA A 13 18.50 2.25 -17.36
C ALA A 13 17.10 1.75 -16.90
N ALA A 14 16.77 1.85 -15.62
CA ALA A 14 15.49 1.46 -15.04
C ALA A 14 14.81 2.66 -14.35
N CYS A 15 15.03 3.86 -14.87
CA CYS A 15 14.48 5.10 -14.32
C CYS A 15 12.95 5.13 -14.45
N LEU A 16 12.28 5.51 -13.36
CA LEU A 16 10.82 5.63 -13.25
C LEU A 16 10.34 7.09 -13.30
N CYS A 17 11.23 8.08 -13.23
CA CYS A 17 10.85 9.50 -13.23
C CYS A 17 9.89 9.91 -14.35
N PRO A 18 9.99 9.38 -15.59
CA PRO A 18 9.05 9.74 -16.65
C PRO A 18 7.60 9.32 -16.38
N ALA A 19 7.37 8.33 -15.49
CA ALA A 19 6.04 7.86 -15.12
C ALA A 19 5.60 8.36 -13.75
N MET A 20 6.51 8.94 -12.96
CA MET A 20 6.18 9.48 -11.64
C MET A 20 5.39 10.79 -11.78
N PRO A 21 4.50 11.10 -10.81
CA PRO A 21 3.85 12.40 -10.74
C PRO A 21 4.89 13.53 -10.75
N LYS A 22 4.63 14.61 -11.50
CA LYS A 22 5.50 15.80 -11.54
C LYS A 22 5.65 16.44 -10.17
N GLU A 23 4.54 16.52 -9.45
CA GLU A 23 4.46 16.94 -8.05
C GLU A 23 4.00 15.74 -7.21
N ARG A 24 4.49 15.65 -5.98
CA ARG A 24 4.07 14.59 -5.06
C ARG A 24 2.60 14.72 -4.76
N ILE A 25 1.90 13.60 -4.82
CA ILE A 25 0.46 13.54 -4.59
C ILE A 25 0.17 13.83 -3.12
N GLN A 26 -0.59 14.90 -2.86
CA GLN A 26 -1.13 15.22 -1.54
C GLN A 26 -2.51 14.56 -1.43
N THR A 27 -2.65 13.59 -0.54
CA THR A 27 -3.97 13.04 -0.19
C THR A 27 -4.73 14.02 0.70
N ARG A 28 -6.03 14.15 0.49
CA ARG A 28 -6.87 15.09 1.25
C ARG A 28 -7.44 14.48 2.51
N ARG A 29 -7.88 13.22 2.41
CA ARG A 29 -8.60 12.50 3.46
C ARG A 29 -7.78 11.39 4.10
N THR A 30 -6.86 10.79 3.36
CA THR A 30 -6.18 9.56 3.79
C THR A 30 -4.71 9.82 4.08
N SER A 31 -4.24 9.42 5.25
CA SER A 31 -2.82 9.31 5.57
C SER A 31 -2.42 7.84 5.53
N VAL A 32 -1.39 7.52 4.75
CA VAL A 32 -0.90 6.15 4.56
C VAL A 32 0.24 5.88 5.53
N ILE A 33 0.14 4.83 6.32
CA ILE A 33 1.22 4.33 7.18
C ILE A 33 1.61 2.94 6.69
N VAL A 34 2.87 2.77 6.31
CA VAL A 34 3.43 1.50 5.85
C VAL A 34 4.32 0.91 6.92
N LEU A 35 3.94 -0.26 7.47
CA LEU A 35 4.85 -1.08 8.26
C LEU A 35 5.65 -1.98 7.31
N GLN A 36 6.90 -1.61 7.04
CA GLN A 36 7.78 -2.33 6.12
C GLN A 36 8.68 -3.31 6.88
N HIS A 37 8.67 -4.58 6.48
CA HIS A 37 9.59 -5.57 7.03
C HIS A 37 11.06 -5.20 6.70
N PRO A 38 12.03 -5.35 7.63
CA PRO A 38 13.42 -4.98 7.39
C PRO A 38 14.07 -5.67 6.18
N LEU A 39 13.64 -6.87 5.80
CA LEU A 39 14.13 -7.57 4.62
C LEU A 39 13.66 -6.96 3.30
N GLU A 40 12.48 -6.31 3.29
CA GLU A 40 11.95 -5.66 2.08
C GLU A 40 12.71 -4.39 1.71
N THR A 41 13.38 -3.73 2.66
CA THR A 41 14.20 -2.53 2.38
C THR A 41 15.35 -2.79 1.40
N ARG A 42 15.79 -4.05 1.30
CA ARG A 42 16.90 -4.48 0.44
C ARG A 42 16.45 -5.10 -0.88
N GLN A 43 15.14 -5.23 -1.09
CA GLN A 43 14.60 -5.85 -2.30
C GLN A 43 14.76 -4.93 -3.51
N LYS A 44 15.29 -5.47 -4.62
CA LYS A 44 15.52 -4.70 -5.86
C LYS A 44 14.21 -4.19 -6.48
N LEU A 45 13.11 -4.90 -6.26
CA LEU A 45 11.78 -4.60 -6.77
C LEU A 45 10.84 -4.08 -5.66
N ALA A 46 11.40 -3.53 -4.57
CA ALA A 46 10.60 -2.91 -3.53
C ALA A 46 9.77 -1.74 -4.11
N THR A 47 8.47 -1.76 -3.83
CA THR A 47 7.53 -0.75 -4.33
C THR A 47 7.31 0.39 -3.35
N VAL A 48 7.49 0.14 -2.04
CA VAL A 48 7.30 1.15 -0.97
C VAL A 48 8.22 2.37 -1.12
N PRO A 49 9.53 2.24 -1.44
CA PRO A 49 10.36 3.41 -1.68
C PRO A 49 9.89 4.30 -2.83
N ILE A 50 9.25 3.69 -3.84
CA ILE A 50 8.68 4.42 -4.98
C ILE A 50 7.37 5.08 -4.57
N LEU A 51 6.50 4.38 -3.86
CA LEU A 51 5.28 4.93 -3.28
C LEU A 51 5.57 6.18 -2.44
N ALA A 52 6.55 6.10 -1.53
CA ALA A 52 6.96 7.22 -0.67
C ALA A 52 7.53 8.42 -1.45
N LYS A 53 8.03 8.20 -2.68
CA LYS A 53 8.45 9.29 -3.57
C LYS A 53 7.29 9.87 -4.38
N CYS A 54 6.23 9.11 -4.63
CA CYS A 54 5.03 9.57 -5.33
C CYS A 54 4.07 10.35 -4.42
N LEU A 55 3.99 9.97 -3.14
CA LEU A 55 3.14 10.65 -2.16
C LEU A 55 3.90 11.78 -1.45
N HIS A 56 3.15 12.80 -1.01
CA HIS A 56 3.71 13.86 -0.16
C HIS A 56 4.13 13.28 1.20
N PRO A 57 5.20 13.79 1.84
CA PRO A 57 5.64 13.30 3.16
C PRO A 57 4.55 13.32 4.24
N ASP A 58 3.65 14.32 4.20
CA ASP A 58 2.51 14.40 5.13
C ASP A 58 1.41 13.39 4.84
N SER A 59 1.45 12.75 3.67
CA SER A 59 0.48 11.75 3.22
C SER A 59 0.96 10.31 3.37
N CYS A 60 2.27 10.10 3.59
CA CYS A 60 2.83 8.75 3.66
C CYS A 60 3.99 8.68 4.66
N GLU A 61 3.82 7.85 5.70
CA GLU A 61 4.84 7.48 6.68
C GLU A 61 5.28 6.02 6.45
N VAL A 62 6.58 5.76 6.45
CA VAL A 62 7.14 4.40 6.36
C VAL A 62 7.87 4.06 7.64
N ILE A 63 7.40 3.03 8.33
CA ILE A 63 7.97 2.51 9.57
C ILE A 63 8.66 1.18 9.26
N VAL A 64 9.97 1.12 9.43
CA VAL A 64 10.71 -0.13 9.26
C VAL A 64 10.69 -0.90 10.58
N GLY A 65 10.06 -2.08 10.56
CA GLY A 65 9.91 -2.88 11.77
C GLY A 65 9.19 -4.19 11.52
N ARG A 66 9.02 -4.97 12.59
CA ARG A 66 8.32 -6.26 12.54
C ARG A 66 6.97 -6.24 13.26
N ARG A 67 6.67 -5.16 13.98
CA ARG A 67 5.38 -4.98 14.68
C ARG A 67 5.15 -3.51 14.97
N LEU A 68 3.89 -3.13 15.07
CA LEU A 68 3.48 -1.83 15.59
C LEU A 68 3.35 -1.90 17.11
N ARG A 69 3.75 -0.83 17.75
CA ARG A 69 3.64 -0.63 19.20
C ARG A 69 3.64 0.87 19.50
N LYS A 70 3.26 1.23 20.70
CA LYS A 70 3.37 2.61 21.18
C LYS A 70 4.81 3.12 21.01
N GLY A 71 4.96 4.33 20.52
CA GLY A 71 6.27 4.98 20.29
C GLY A 71 6.87 4.71 18.90
N CYS A 72 6.24 3.91 18.02
CA CYS A 72 6.77 3.65 16.67
C CYS A 72 6.33 4.69 15.64
N SER A 73 5.24 5.41 15.88
CA SER A 73 4.70 6.48 15.03
C SER A 73 4.02 7.53 15.90
N ALA A 74 4.49 8.76 15.80
CA ALA A 74 3.87 9.89 16.49
C ALA A 74 2.42 10.13 16.01
N GLN A 75 2.11 9.77 14.76
CA GLN A 75 0.76 9.85 14.23
C GLN A 75 -0.16 8.81 14.89
N LEU A 76 0.26 7.54 14.95
CA LEU A 76 -0.52 6.49 15.59
C LEU A 76 -0.68 6.74 17.08
N ASP A 77 0.37 7.21 17.76
CA ASP A 77 0.31 7.50 19.20
C ASP A 77 -0.70 8.61 19.54
N ARG A 78 -0.81 9.62 18.67
CA ARG A 78 -1.84 10.68 18.83
C ARG A 78 -3.26 10.16 18.66
N LEU A 79 -3.46 9.16 17.81
CA LEU A 79 -4.78 8.56 17.55
C LEU A 79 -5.27 7.68 18.71
N LEU A 80 -4.35 7.15 19.51
CA LEU A 80 -4.70 6.28 20.63
C LEU A 80 -5.46 7.01 21.74
N GLY A 81 -5.46 8.35 21.77
CA GLY A 81 -6.16 9.12 22.78
C GLY A 81 -5.83 8.71 24.22
N SER A 82 -6.68 9.09 25.17
CA SER A 82 -6.66 8.54 26.53
C SER A 82 -7.25 7.12 26.54
N PRO A 83 -6.77 6.21 27.41
CA PRO A 83 -7.36 4.88 27.55
C PRO A 83 -8.88 4.94 27.72
N GLY A 84 -9.63 4.28 26.82
CA GLY A 84 -11.09 4.26 26.85
C GLY A 84 -11.80 5.32 25.99
N SER A 85 -11.07 6.23 25.36
CA SER A 85 -11.66 7.12 24.35
C SER A 85 -11.63 6.50 22.95
N PRO A 86 -12.70 6.71 22.12
CA PRO A 86 -12.67 6.29 20.73
C PRO A 86 -11.51 6.99 19.97
N ALA A 87 -10.93 6.29 18.98
CA ALA A 87 -9.91 6.90 18.15
C ALA A 87 -10.46 8.17 17.48
N LEU A 88 -9.65 9.24 17.48
CA LEU A 88 -10.03 10.53 16.89
C LEU A 88 -10.29 10.44 15.38
N GLN A 89 -9.78 9.42 14.73
CA GLN A 89 -9.90 9.17 13.29
C GLN A 89 -10.00 7.66 13.04
N PRO A 90 -10.75 7.21 12.02
CA PRO A 90 -10.76 5.81 11.62
C PRO A 90 -9.35 5.35 11.19
N VAL A 91 -8.91 4.23 11.74
CA VAL A 91 -7.67 3.54 11.32
C VAL A 91 -8.07 2.26 10.62
N LEU A 92 -7.78 2.16 9.33
CA LEU A 92 -8.09 1.01 8.50
C LEU A 92 -6.83 0.15 8.32
N LEU A 93 -6.86 -1.09 8.82
CA LEU A 93 -5.81 -2.06 8.53
C LEU A 93 -6.14 -2.78 7.24
N LEU A 94 -5.44 -2.44 6.16
CA LEU A 94 -5.60 -3.11 4.86
C LEU A 94 -4.87 -4.46 4.88
N PHE A 95 -5.58 -5.46 5.32
CA PHE A 95 -5.11 -6.85 5.38
C PHE A 95 -6.29 -7.82 5.38
N PRO A 96 -6.30 -8.89 4.56
CA PRO A 96 -7.42 -9.81 4.44
C PRO A 96 -7.47 -10.79 5.63
N THR A 97 -7.91 -10.29 6.79
CA THR A 97 -8.27 -11.11 7.94
C THR A 97 -9.67 -11.72 7.73
N PRO A 98 -10.03 -12.80 8.44
CA PRO A 98 -11.35 -13.42 8.30
C PRO A 98 -12.54 -12.48 8.60
N ASP A 99 -12.30 -11.45 9.42
CA ASP A 99 -13.26 -10.42 9.84
C ASP A 99 -13.13 -9.11 9.04
N ALA A 100 -12.27 -9.08 8.01
CA ALA A 100 -12.07 -7.88 7.21
C ALA A 100 -13.30 -7.52 6.38
N THR A 101 -13.73 -6.27 6.45
CA THR A 101 -14.80 -5.72 5.63
C THR A 101 -14.22 -5.21 4.31
N GLU A 102 -14.95 -5.39 3.20
CA GLU A 102 -14.54 -4.81 1.93
C GLU A 102 -14.47 -3.27 2.03
N ILE A 103 -13.35 -2.69 1.62
CA ILE A 103 -13.08 -1.25 1.78
C ILE A 103 -14.13 -0.36 1.08
N SER A 104 -14.67 -0.80 -0.06
CA SER A 104 -15.74 -0.10 -0.76
C SER A 104 -17.07 -0.15 0.01
N SER A 105 -17.35 -1.24 0.72
CA SER A 105 -18.51 -1.36 1.60
C SER A 105 -18.34 -0.50 2.85
N TRP A 106 -17.14 -0.51 3.44
CA TRP A 106 -16.82 0.37 4.56
C TRP A 106 -16.98 1.85 4.18
N ALA A 107 -16.48 2.27 3.02
CA ALA A 107 -16.58 3.65 2.54
C ALA A 107 -18.02 4.10 2.31
N ARG A 108 -18.92 3.20 1.90
CA ARG A 108 -20.35 3.48 1.69
C ARG A 108 -21.14 3.57 3.00
N ILE A 109 -20.88 2.67 3.94
CA ILE A 109 -21.53 2.66 5.27
C ILE A 109 -21.07 3.86 6.07
N GLY A 110 -19.87 4.29 5.80
CA GLY A 110 -19.24 5.47 6.38
C GLY A 110 -19.76 6.81 5.83
N ASP A 111 -21.02 6.93 5.34
CA ASP A 111 -21.70 8.24 5.31
C ASP A 111 -21.84 8.84 6.73
N GLY A 112 -21.76 8.02 7.78
CA GLY A 112 -21.37 8.48 9.13
C GLY A 112 -19.87 8.82 9.26
N ALA A 113 -18.97 8.23 8.46
CA ALA A 113 -17.57 8.61 8.29
C ALA A 113 -17.38 9.65 7.15
N ALA A 114 -18.42 10.05 6.42
CA ALA A 114 -18.41 11.24 5.55
C ALA A 114 -18.13 12.52 6.36
N GLY A 115 -18.30 12.48 7.69
CA GLY A 115 -17.83 13.49 8.63
C GLY A 115 -16.41 13.30 9.14
N ALA A 116 -15.75 12.14 8.92
CA ALA A 116 -14.36 11.96 9.31
C ALA A 116 -13.46 12.69 8.31
N GLU A 117 -12.99 13.86 8.70
CA GLU A 117 -12.10 14.70 7.87
C GLU A 117 -10.82 13.97 7.47
N ARG A 118 -10.39 12.96 8.22
CA ARG A 118 -9.17 12.19 7.97
C ARG A 118 -9.32 10.71 8.32
N ILE A 119 -8.66 9.86 7.53
CA ILE A 119 -8.58 8.40 7.66
C ILE A 119 -7.11 8.01 7.72
N VAL A 120 -6.74 7.05 8.55
CA VAL A 120 -5.41 6.42 8.48
C VAL A 120 -5.53 5.07 7.80
N LEU A 121 -4.84 4.90 6.69
CA LEU A 121 -4.70 3.63 5.99
C LEU A 121 -3.39 2.98 6.40
N LEU A 122 -3.48 1.90 7.16
CA LEU A 122 -2.34 1.13 7.63
C LEU A 122 -2.16 -0.10 6.75
N ILE A 123 -0.95 -0.28 6.20
CA ILE A 123 -0.59 -1.45 5.41
C ILE A 123 0.68 -2.11 5.93
N VAL A 124 0.86 -3.39 5.59
CA VAL A 124 2.06 -4.18 5.91
C VAL A 124 2.75 -4.55 4.61
N ASP A 125 4.04 -4.18 4.49
CA ASP A 125 4.90 -4.51 3.34
C ASP A 125 5.90 -5.60 3.74
N ALA A 126 5.62 -6.82 3.33
CA ALA A 126 6.43 -8.00 3.62
C ALA A 126 6.06 -9.15 2.66
N THR A 127 6.80 -10.26 2.71
CA THR A 127 6.30 -11.52 2.15
C THR A 127 5.02 -11.91 2.89
N TRP A 128 4.14 -12.67 2.24
CA TRP A 128 2.84 -13.05 2.81
C TRP A 128 2.96 -13.72 4.20
N GLN A 129 3.96 -14.58 4.39
CA GLN A 129 4.22 -15.21 5.69
C GLN A 129 4.61 -14.18 6.74
N HIS A 130 5.61 -13.33 6.44
CA HIS A 130 6.03 -12.29 7.37
C HIS A 130 4.91 -11.27 7.65
N ALA A 131 4.08 -10.95 6.66
CA ALA A 131 2.96 -10.04 6.85
C ALA A 131 1.95 -10.57 7.88
N LYS A 132 1.60 -11.87 7.82
CA LYS A 132 0.77 -12.53 8.83
C LYS A 132 1.38 -12.45 10.23
N GLU A 133 2.68 -12.73 10.34
CA GLU A 133 3.41 -12.64 11.61
C GLU A 133 3.42 -11.21 12.16
N MET A 134 3.68 -10.21 11.29
CA MET A 134 3.70 -8.79 11.65
C MET A 134 2.33 -8.28 12.09
N VAL A 135 1.26 -8.66 11.39
CA VAL A 135 -0.11 -8.33 11.77
C VAL A 135 -0.44 -8.97 13.12
N SER A 136 -0.19 -10.28 13.28
CA SER A 136 -0.43 -10.99 14.55
C SER A 136 0.33 -10.35 15.72
N ALA A 137 1.61 -10.03 15.53
CA ALA A 137 2.44 -9.38 16.56
C ALA A 137 2.01 -7.93 16.87
N SER A 138 1.26 -7.29 15.96
CA SER A 138 0.75 -5.93 16.13
C SER A 138 -0.66 -5.90 16.70
N MET A 139 -1.39 -7.03 16.74
CA MET A 139 -2.81 -7.08 17.12
C MET A 139 -3.06 -6.62 18.54
N GLU A 140 -2.15 -6.87 19.48
CA GLU A 140 -2.27 -6.37 20.85
C GLU A 140 -2.42 -4.84 20.88
N PHE A 141 -1.65 -4.16 20.01
CA PHE A 141 -1.67 -2.72 19.88
C PHE A 141 -2.87 -2.23 19.04
N LEU A 142 -3.21 -2.93 17.95
CA LEU A 142 -4.21 -2.50 16.96
C LEU A 142 -5.66 -2.81 17.36
N ARG A 143 -5.91 -3.86 18.16
CA ARG A 143 -7.24 -4.41 18.47
C ARG A 143 -8.23 -3.39 19.04
N GLY A 144 -7.74 -2.35 19.70
CA GLY A 144 -8.60 -1.35 20.32
C GLY A 144 -9.10 -0.25 19.37
N PHE A 145 -8.54 -0.12 18.16
CA PHE A 145 -8.83 1.03 17.30
C PHE A 145 -8.74 0.79 15.78
N ALA A 146 -8.06 -0.27 15.33
CA ALA A 146 -7.93 -0.55 13.91
C ALA A 146 -9.09 -1.41 13.39
N ILE A 147 -9.63 -1.04 12.26
CA ILE A 147 -10.72 -1.73 11.55
C ILE A 147 -10.06 -2.52 10.40
N PRO A 148 -10.13 -3.86 10.41
CA PRO A 148 -9.64 -4.67 9.31
C PRO A 148 -10.46 -4.43 8.04
N VAL A 149 -9.78 -4.13 6.93
CA VAL A 149 -10.41 -3.97 5.61
C VAL A 149 -9.64 -4.74 4.55
N CYS A 150 -10.35 -5.17 3.50
CA CYS A 150 -9.76 -5.82 2.35
C CYS A 150 -10.20 -5.13 1.05
N LEU A 151 -9.41 -5.31 -0.01
CA LEU A 151 -9.81 -4.94 -1.35
C LEU A 151 -10.79 -5.97 -1.92
N PRO A 152 -11.70 -5.56 -2.81
CA PRO A 152 -12.64 -6.48 -3.44
C PRO A 152 -11.89 -7.57 -4.21
N PHE A 153 -12.32 -8.82 -4.03
CA PHE A 153 -11.80 -9.95 -4.77
C PHE A 153 -12.59 -10.13 -6.06
N ASP A 154 -11.96 -9.91 -7.20
CA ASP A 154 -12.60 -10.10 -8.50
C ASP A 154 -12.57 -11.58 -8.93
N LYS A 155 -13.64 -12.33 -8.59
CA LYS A 155 -13.82 -13.73 -8.98
C LYS A 155 -13.89 -13.95 -10.51
N ARG A 156 -14.15 -12.91 -11.31
CA ARG A 156 -14.27 -13.04 -12.77
C ARG A 156 -12.93 -13.29 -13.47
N LYS A 157 -11.81 -12.99 -12.79
CA LYS A 157 -10.47 -13.21 -13.32
C LYS A 157 -9.90 -14.62 -13.03
N GLU A 158 -10.62 -15.47 -12.30
CA GLU A 158 -10.18 -16.86 -12.00
C GLU A 158 -10.06 -17.76 -13.23
N GLY A 159 -10.76 -17.46 -14.34
CA GLY A 159 -10.81 -18.31 -15.54
C GLY A 159 -9.69 -18.09 -16.56
N LEU A 160 -8.84 -17.09 -16.42
CA LEU A 160 -7.85 -16.71 -17.45
C LEU A 160 -6.42 -17.22 -17.22
N GLY A 161 -6.18 -18.09 -16.23
CA GLY A 161 -4.87 -18.74 -16.02
C GLY A 161 -3.69 -17.82 -15.68
N MET A 162 -3.94 -16.53 -15.59
CA MET A 162 -2.99 -15.49 -15.26
C MET A 162 -3.22 -15.11 -13.80
N GLY A 163 -2.39 -15.63 -12.93
CA GLY A 163 -2.58 -15.59 -11.49
C GLY A 163 -2.77 -14.20 -10.89
N GLY A 164 -3.85 -14.05 -10.16
CA GLY A 164 -4.07 -12.96 -9.21
C GLY A 164 -4.91 -11.80 -9.73
N ASN A 165 -5.53 -11.06 -8.81
CA ASN A 165 -6.25 -9.81 -9.08
C ASN A 165 -5.33 -8.64 -9.46
N SER A 166 -4.03 -8.85 -9.52
CA SER A 166 -3.05 -7.86 -9.95
C SER A 166 -2.86 -7.94 -11.46
N ASP A 167 -3.02 -6.81 -12.14
CA ASP A 167 -2.65 -6.65 -13.55
C ASP A 167 -1.11 -6.56 -13.71
N LEU A 168 -0.37 -6.56 -12.60
CA LEU A 168 1.06 -6.25 -12.53
C LEU A 168 1.86 -7.43 -11.97
N ILE A 169 2.46 -8.21 -12.85
CA ILE A 169 3.32 -9.34 -12.49
C ILE A 169 4.74 -8.85 -12.20
N LEU A 170 4.99 -8.34 -10.99
CA LEU A 170 6.33 -7.95 -10.54
C LEU A 170 7.13 -9.11 -9.95
N LYS A 171 6.44 -10.04 -9.31
CA LYS A 171 6.99 -11.24 -8.67
C LYS A 171 6.03 -12.41 -8.94
N LYS A 172 6.53 -13.64 -8.87
CA LYS A 172 5.68 -14.82 -8.85
C LYS A 172 4.99 -14.88 -7.49
N GLU A 173 3.75 -14.46 -7.45
CA GLU A 173 2.97 -14.42 -6.20
C GLU A 173 2.49 -15.84 -5.83
N PRO A 174 2.53 -16.21 -4.54
CA PRO A 174 2.23 -17.57 -4.07
C PRO A 174 0.74 -17.92 -4.12
N TYR A 175 -0.15 -16.93 -4.17
CA TYR A 175 -1.60 -17.12 -4.12
C TYR A 175 -2.33 -16.17 -5.06
N HIS A 176 -3.52 -16.59 -5.54
CA HIS A 176 -4.46 -15.72 -6.24
C HIS A 176 -4.89 -14.55 -5.36
N GLY A 177 -4.91 -13.34 -5.93
CA GLY A 177 -5.29 -12.13 -5.19
C GLY A 177 -4.14 -11.38 -4.52
N CYS A 178 -2.91 -11.89 -4.57
CA CYS A 178 -1.75 -11.14 -4.11
C CYS A 178 -1.44 -9.98 -5.06
N MET A 179 -1.13 -8.83 -4.48
CA MET A 179 -0.72 -7.63 -5.21
C MET A 179 0.44 -6.93 -4.50
N SER A 180 1.15 -6.05 -5.19
CA SER A 180 2.22 -5.27 -4.57
C SER A 180 1.64 -4.27 -3.56
N SER A 181 2.43 -3.91 -2.54
CA SER A 181 2.00 -2.93 -1.52
C SER A 181 1.61 -1.58 -2.13
N MET A 182 2.32 -1.13 -3.17
CA MET A 182 1.96 0.11 -3.89
C MET A 182 0.65 -0.02 -4.65
N GLU A 183 0.37 -1.17 -5.26
CA GLU A 183 -0.91 -1.42 -5.94
C GLU A 183 -2.06 -1.45 -4.94
N ALA A 184 -1.87 -2.13 -3.81
CA ALA A 184 -2.87 -2.17 -2.74
C ALA A 184 -3.20 -0.75 -2.22
N VAL A 185 -2.19 0.09 -2.00
CA VAL A 185 -2.39 1.49 -1.63
C VAL A 185 -3.09 2.27 -2.73
N ALA A 186 -2.68 2.12 -4.00
CA ALA A 186 -3.29 2.84 -5.12
C ALA A 186 -4.79 2.56 -5.20
N ARG A 187 -5.19 1.28 -5.16
CA ARG A 187 -6.60 0.86 -5.20
C ARG A 187 -7.39 1.33 -3.96
N ALA A 188 -6.77 1.27 -2.78
CA ALA A 188 -7.41 1.75 -1.56
C ALA A 188 -7.64 3.26 -1.59
N LEU A 189 -6.65 4.05 -2.04
CA LEU A 189 -6.79 5.50 -2.23
C LEU A 189 -7.83 5.82 -3.30
N GLY A 190 -7.95 5.00 -4.36
CA GLY A 190 -8.99 5.10 -5.37
C GLY A 190 -10.40 5.11 -4.78
N VAL A 191 -10.61 4.34 -3.71
CA VAL A 191 -11.90 4.28 -2.99
C VAL A 191 -12.02 5.38 -1.94
N LEU A 192 -10.97 5.64 -1.16
CA LEU A 192 -11.03 6.48 0.04
C LEU A 192 -10.98 7.99 -0.26
N GLU A 193 -10.33 8.41 -1.34
CA GLU A 193 -10.15 9.82 -1.71
C GLU A 193 -11.33 10.42 -2.51
N GLY A 194 -12.42 9.68 -2.67
CA GLY A 194 -13.63 10.16 -3.32
C GLY A 194 -13.37 10.61 -4.77
N GLU A 195 -13.76 11.83 -5.12
CA GLU A 195 -13.65 12.34 -6.50
C GLU A 195 -12.22 12.32 -7.05
N ASN A 196 -11.22 12.55 -6.21
CA ASN A 196 -9.81 12.54 -6.61
C ASN A 196 -9.20 11.12 -6.63
N GLY A 197 -9.89 10.13 -6.06
CA GLY A 197 -9.36 8.78 -5.86
C GLY A 197 -8.94 8.12 -7.17
N GLY A 198 -9.78 8.20 -8.20
CA GLY A 198 -9.48 7.59 -9.50
C GLY A 198 -8.29 8.20 -10.23
N GLU A 199 -7.98 9.48 -10.01
CA GLU A 199 -6.78 10.11 -10.55
C GLU A 199 -5.52 9.64 -9.80
N ILE A 200 -5.58 9.59 -8.48
CA ILE A 200 -4.50 9.10 -7.62
C ILE A 200 -4.17 7.64 -7.95
N GLU A 201 -5.20 6.79 -8.06
CA GLU A 201 -5.03 5.38 -8.42
C GLU A 201 -4.33 5.23 -9.77
N ARG A 202 -4.82 5.92 -10.81
CA ARG A 202 -4.22 5.88 -12.16
C ARG A 202 -2.77 6.37 -12.16
N ALA A 203 -2.46 7.44 -11.43
CA ALA A 203 -1.11 7.97 -11.33
C ALA A 203 -0.14 6.95 -10.71
N LEU A 204 -0.52 6.34 -9.58
CA LEU A 204 0.32 5.34 -8.91
C LEU A 204 0.46 4.05 -9.74
N LEU A 205 -0.62 3.56 -10.34
CA LEU A 205 -0.57 2.37 -11.21
C LEU A 205 0.27 2.59 -12.46
N SER A 206 0.27 3.79 -13.03
CA SER A 206 1.13 4.15 -14.17
C SER A 206 2.63 3.95 -13.86
N VAL A 207 3.07 4.29 -12.65
CA VAL A 207 4.45 4.06 -12.20
C VAL A 207 4.76 2.57 -12.10
N LEU A 208 3.82 1.78 -11.58
CA LEU A 208 3.95 0.32 -11.51
C LEU A 208 3.99 -0.31 -12.90
N HIS A 209 3.12 0.09 -13.82
CA HIS A 209 3.15 -0.37 -15.21
C HIS A 209 4.51 -0.09 -15.87
N ARG A 210 5.07 1.09 -15.67
CA ARG A 210 6.42 1.40 -16.15
C ARG A 210 7.46 0.49 -15.53
N MET A 211 7.37 0.21 -14.23
CA MET A 211 8.29 -0.69 -13.54
C MET A 211 8.24 -2.12 -14.10
N VAL A 212 7.04 -2.65 -14.37
CA VAL A 212 6.83 -3.96 -14.99
C VAL A 212 7.37 -3.98 -16.42
N SER A 213 7.07 -2.96 -17.22
CA SER A 213 7.56 -2.87 -18.61
C SER A 213 9.09 -2.90 -18.68
N LEU A 214 9.76 -2.18 -17.79
CA LEU A 214 11.22 -2.21 -17.68
C LEU A 214 11.74 -3.58 -17.22
N GLN A 215 11.03 -4.26 -16.34
CA GLN A 215 11.41 -5.61 -15.90
C GLN A 215 11.30 -6.62 -17.05
N ILE A 216 10.20 -6.59 -17.79
CA ILE A 216 9.98 -7.47 -18.94
C ILE A 216 11.06 -7.25 -20.01
N SER A 217 11.41 -6.00 -20.30
CA SER A 217 12.46 -5.68 -21.30
C SER A 217 13.86 -6.16 -20.91
N HIS A 218 14.08 -6.48 -19.63
CA HIS A 218 15.36 -7.00 -19.11
C HIS A 218 15.34 -8.51 -18.87
N LEU A 219 14.21 -9.19 -19.07
CA LEU A 219 14.17 -10.65 -19.03
C LEU A 219 14.92 -11.20 -20.26
N PRO A 220 15.74 -12.26 -20.10
CA PRO A 220 16.33 -12.94 -21.25
C PRO A 220 15.18 -13.40 -22.16
N GLN A 221 15.17 -12.96 -23.41
CA GLN A 221 14.28 -13.55 -24.40
C GLN A 221 14.68 -15.02 -24.51
N CYS A 222 13.81 -15.94 -24.08
CA CYS A 222 13.99 -17.35 -24.40
C CYS A 222 14.12 -17.45 -25.90
N LYS A 223 15.33 -17.71 -26.38
CA LYS A 223 15.54 -18.13 -27.77
C LYS A 223 14.86 -19.47 -27.94
N ASN A 224 13.73 -19.50 -28.64
CA ASN A 224 13.15 -20.71 -29.19
C ASN A 224 14.15 -21.41 -30.11
#